data_25828090fae9aa647432f256445a310b
#
_entry.id   25828090fae9aa647432f256445a310b
#
_cell.length_a   1.000
_cell.length_b   1.000
_cell.length_c   1.000
_cell.angle_alpha   90.00
_cell.angle_beta   90.00
_cell.angle_gamma   90.00
#
_symmetry.space_group_name_H-M   'P 1'
#
loop_
_entity.id
_entity.type
_entity.pdbx_description
1 polymer ?
#
loop_
_entity_poly.entity_id
_entity_poly.type
_entity_poly.pdbx_seq_one_letter_code
_entity_poly.pdbx_strand_id
1 'polypeptide(L)'
;MTGKKALPAVTIVKRFFQQYWRRIVPLCLLTIISLQLHPSKQYTVDEFLERGSLRVIGIAGPTTFLPHGEHGVRGLQYELLRQFANDLNIRLEIEQAPNAEAVIAALEKGEADLGITGLANNDPRLAGLEISKPYLSTTQQLIQRSGTRLSPSEAKIAVSQNSAEADLIEQLQPEADVVQLRYATPDELLEEVNQGQVDYVVINDSEFAARRTAFPQLSLKKQLTTSQLSWTIRPRDKQLLRFANRFLTQTGQDGSLQRLSNFYSQGNTFNAFGVKTFQKDIQQRLPLYQAQFKKQANTHDMDWRLLAAIAYQESKWDVNAVSPTGVTGIMMLTKNTAEEMGITNRNNPQQSILAGSAYYQRMIDKIPDTVHEPDRTWMALAAYNMGYRHVLKARELSLKQGDDPDKWLDVSRHLRQLPRAGQALVYVQEVRRYYDALLLQDSRSHWMASLEKKWVVAE
;
A
#
# COMPACT_ATOMS: atom_id res chain seq x y z
N MET A 1 70.55 8.95 -60.68
CA MET A 1 69.09 8.72 -60.84
C MET A 1 68.70 7.48 -60.06
N THR A 2 68.26 7.60 -58.87
CA THR A 2 67.89 6.50 -57.96
C THR A 2 66.38 6.51 -57.73
N GLY A 3 65.66 5.63 -58.40
CA GLY A 3 64.21 5.48 -58.23
C GLY A 3 63.85 4.77 -56.94
N LYS A 4 63.21 5.45 -56.03
CA LYS A 4 62.54 4.86 -54.86
C LYS A 4 61.24 4.25 -55.34
N LYS A 5 61.13 2.90 -55.34
CA LYS A 5 59.88 2.18 -55.53
C LYS A 5 59.01 2.32 -54.27
N ALA A 6 57.86 2.96 -54.40
CA ALA A 6 56.84 3.01 -53.34
C ALA A 6 56.21 1.63 -53.15
N LEU A 7 56.15 1.09 -51.98
CA LEU A 7 55.43 -0.13 -51.60
C LEU A 7 53.92 0.07 -51.79
N PRO A 8 53.17 -0.86 -52.31
CA PRO A 8 51.72 -0.73 -52.52
C PRO A 8 50.99 -0.67 -51.16
N ALA A 9 50.01 0.27 -51.02
CA ALA A 9 49.24 0.57 -49.83
C ALA A 9 48.64 -0.67 -49.15
N VAL A 10 48.37 -1.75 -49.91
CA VAL A 10 47.82 -3.03 -49.40
C VAL A 10 48.76 -3.74 -48.39
N THR A 11 50.11 -3.58 -48.62
CA THR A 11 51.11 -4.23 -47.76
C THR A 11 51.28 -3.53 -46.43
N ILE A 12 51.06 -2.22 -46.38
CA ILE A 12 51.11 -1.42 -45.15
C ILE A 12 49.88 -1.72 -44.26
N VAL A 13 48.68 -1.83 -44.84
CA VAL A 13 47.44 -2.16 -44.14
C VAL A 13 47.49 -3.58 -43.54
N LYS A 14 48.03 -4.57 -44.27
CA LYS A 14 48.21 -5.95 -43.76
C LYS A 14 49.16 -6.02 -42.55
N ARG A 15 50.29 -5.26 -42.58
CA ARG A 15 51.25 -5.24 -41.47
C ARG A 15 50.67 -4.52 -40.24
N PHE A 16 49.91 -3.45 -40.47
CA PHE A 16 49.20 -2.73 -39.38
C PHE A 16 48.15 -3.64 -38.72
N PHE A 17 47.32 -4.33 -39.51
CA PHE A 17 46.34 -5.28 -39.02
C PHE A 17 46.96 -6.44 -38.24
N GLN A 18 48.05 -7.05 -38.69
CA GLN A 18 48.72 -8.16 -37.98
C GLN A 18 49.39 -7.72 -36.69
N GLN A 19 49.87 -6.49 -36.58
CA GLN A 19 50.54 -5.99 -35.36
C GLN A 19 49.54 -5.60 -34.28
N TYR A 20 48.38 -5.05 -34.66
CA TYR A 20 47.34 -4.65 -33.69
C TYR A 20 46.42 -5.82 -33.35
N TRP A 21 46.13 -6.74 -34.26
CA TRP A 21 45.29 -7.92 -33.98
C TRP A 21 45.85 -8.80 -32.87
N ARG A 22 47.15 -8.97 -32.79
CA ARG A 22 47.82 -9.73 -31.72
C ARG A 22 47.71 -9.06 -30.32
N ARG A 23 47.38 -7.77 -30.24
CA ARG A 23 47.22 -7.03 -28.99
C ARG A 23 45.74 -6.79 -28.63
N ILE A 24 44.87 -6.61 -29.60
CA ILE A 24 43.44 -6.34 -29.41
C ILE A 24 42.68 -7.63 -29.10
N VAL A 25 42.97 -8.75 -29.76
CA VAL A 25 42.28 -10.02 -29.48
C VAL A 25 42.49 -10.51 -28.05
N PRO A 26 43.70 -10.50 -27.45
CA PRO A 26 43.87 -10.87 -26.04
C PRO A 26 43.16 -9.86 -25.09
N LEU A 27 43.11 -8.57 -25.42
CA LEU A 27 42.45 -7.55 -24.63
C LEU A 27 40.93 -7.73 -24.67
N CYS A 28 40.35 -8.01 -25.83
CA CYS A 28 38.91 -8.32 -25.95
C CYS A 28 38.54 -9.67 -25.31
N LEU A 29 39.42 -10.68 -25.41
CA LEU A 29 39.24 -11.94 -24.69
C LEU A 29 39.34 -11.76 -23.16
N LEU A 30 40.27 -10.94 -22.65
CA LEU A 30 40.37 -10.60 -21.24
C LEU A 30 39.16 -9.80 -20.73
N THR A 31 38.62 -8.89 -21.53
CA THR A 31 37.37 -8.18 -21.20
C THR A 31 36.13 -9.09 -21.25
N ILE A 32 36.06 -10.00 -22.21
CA ILE A 32 34.98 -11.01 -22.26
C ILE A 32 35.11 -12.02 -21.13
N ILE A 33 36.31 -12.45 -20.77
CA ILE A 33 36.58 -13.34 -19.65
C ILE A 33 36.34 -12.62 -18.32
N SER A 34 36.66 -11.32 -18.18
CA SER A 34 36.34 -10.56 -16.98
C SER A 34 34.84 -10.27 -16.82
N LEU A 35 34.09 -10.16 -17.90
CA LEU A 35 32.63 -10.08 -17.92
C LEU A 35 31.95 -11.44 -17.61
N GLN A 36 32.63 -12.56 -17.92
CA GLN A 36 32.15 -13.92 -17.59
C GLN A 36 32.60 -14.38 -16.18
N LEU A 37 33.60 -13.73 -15.58
CA LEU A 37 34.15 -14.06 -14.26
C LEU A 37 33.61 -13.18 -13.13
N HIS A 38 32.59 -12.33 -13.39
CA HIS A 38 31.75 -11.93 -12.27
C HIS A 38 30.89 -13.16 -11.94
N PRO A 39 31.14 -13.85 -10.82
CA PRO A 39 30.24 -14.90 -10.41
C PRO A 39 28.90 -14.18 -10.18
N SER A 40 27.94 -14.45 -11.05
CA SER A 40 26.56 -14.11 -10.73
C SER A 40 26.31 -14.79 -9.38
N LYS A 41 26.21 -14.01 -8.30
CA LYS A 41 25.86 -14.54 -6.99
C LYS A 41 24.64 -15.42 -7.17
N GLN A 42 24.85 -16.73 -7.17
CA GLN A 42 23.78 -17.70 -7.11
C GLN A 42 23.32 -17.62 -5.65
N TYR A 43 22.26 -16.86 -5.40
CA TYR A 43 21.68 -16.78 -4.08
C TYR A 43 21.14 -18.18 -3.73
N THR A 44 21.73 -18.79 -2.74
CA THR A 44 21.25 -20.06 -2.19
C THR A 44 20.12 -19.78 -1.20
N VAL A 45 19.23 -20.74 -0.99
CA VAL A 45 18.14 -20.67 0.02
C VAL A 45 18.62 -20.22 1.38
N ASP A 46 19.84 -20.61 1.65
CA ASP A 46 20.44 -20.47 2.96
C ASP A 46 20.67 -18.99 3.32
N GLU A 47 20.87 -18.08 2.36
CA GLU A 47 21.28 -16.71 2.66
C GLU A 47 20.24 -15.91 3.48
N PHE A 48 18.95 -15.93 3.14
CA PHE A 48 17.93 -15.20 3.91
C PHE A 48 17.47 -16.00 5.14
N LEU A 49 17.49 -17.34 5.06
CA LEU A 49 17.24 -18.20 6.22
C LEU A 49 18.39 -18.15 7.23
N GLU A 50 19.64 -18.19 6.80
CA GLU A 50 20.83 -18.03 7.65
C GLU A 50 20.87 -16.63 8.27
N ARG A 51 20.51 -15.59 7.52
CA ARG A 51 20.37 -14.22 8.03
C ARG A 51 19.21 -14.09 9.04
N GLY A 52 18.23 -14.98 9.00
CA GLY A 52 17.05 -14.95 9.86
C GLY A 52 16.11 -13.77 9.57
N SER A 53 16.17 -13.19 8.35
CA SER A 53 15.28 -12.10 7.94
C SER A 53 14.98 -12.11 6.44
N LEU A 54 13.75 -11.71 6.09
CA LEU A 54 13.28 -11.44 4.74
C LEU A 54 13.29 -9.93 4.51
N ARG A 55 14.17 -9.46 3.62
CA ARG A 55 14.24 -8.05 3.23
C ARG A 55 13.25 -7.77 2.10
N VAL A 56 12.26 -6.96 2.41
CA VAL A 56 11.23 -6.54 1.47
C VAL A 56 11.36 -5.05 1.19
N ILE A 57 11.27 -4.67 -0.08
CA ILE A 57 11.19 -3.28 -0.49
C ILE A 57 9.89 -3.04 -1.26
N GLY A 58 9.22 -1.90 -1.02
CA GLY A 58 7.96 -1.63 -1.72
C GLY A 58 7.52 -0.19 -1.64
N ILE A 59 6.52 0.13 -2.46
CA ILE A 59 5.88 1.44 -2.46
C ILE A 59 4.85 1.47 -1.34
N ALA A 60 4.98 2.44 -0.42
CA ALA A 60 3.96 2.63 0.60
C ALA A 60 2.64 3.10 -0.03
N GLY A 61 1.56 2.50 0.39
CA GLY A 61 0.22 2.81 -0.10
C GLY A 61 -0.86 1.93 0.51
N PRO A 62 -2.12 2.29 0.30
CA PRO A 62 -3.25 1.60 0.94
C PRO A 62 -3.45 0.15 0.49
N THR A 63 -2.94 -0.23 -0.67
CA THR A 63 -3.02 -1.59 -1.22
C THR A 63 -1.78 -2.42 -0.90
N THR A 64 -0.72 -1.79 -0.42
CA THR A 64 0.57 -2.41 -0.12
C THR A 64 0.82 -2.44 1.39
N PHE A 65 1.46 -1.42 1.92
CA PHE A 65 1.67 -1.22 3.35
C PHE A 65 1.69 0.27 3.69
N LEU A 66 1.17 0.62 4.85
CA LEU A 66 1.20 1.98 5.39
C LEU A 66 2.09 2.00 6.63
N PRO A 67 3.22 2.71 6.59
CA PRO A 67 4.02 2.97 7.77
C PRO A 67 3.20 3.81 8.77
N HIS A 68 3.28 3.45 10.04
CA HIS A 68 2.48 4.05 11.09
C HIS A 68 3.34 4.73 12.16
N GLY A 69 4.49 5.23 11.79
CA GLY A 69 5.48 5.78 12.72
C GLY A 69 5.89 4.72 13.75
N GLU A 70 5.88 5.08 15.03
CA GLU A 70 6.22 4.18 16.14
C GLU A 70 5.18 3.08 16.39
N HIS A 71 3.97 3.20 15.82
CA HIS A 71 2.87 2.26 16.00
C HIS A 71 2.87 1.09 15.00
N GLY A 72 3.95 0.91 14.23
CA GLY A 72 4.17 -0.24 13.36
C GLY A 72 3.77 -0.03 11.89
N VAL A 73 3.50 -1.12 11.21
CA VAL A 73 3.13 -1.18 9.79
C VAL A 73 1.86 -1.98 9.63
N ARG A 74 1.02 -1.63 8.68
CA ARG A 74 -0.22 -2.35 8.36
C ARG A 74 -0.49 -2.31 6.85
N GLY A 75 -1.40 -3.13 6.38
CA GLY A 75 -1.84 -3.22 4.99
C GLY A 75 -1.91 -4.64 4.50
N LEU A 76 -2.62 -4.87 3.39
CA LEU A 76 -2.81 -6.19 2.82
C LEU A 76 -1.47 -6.93 2.62
N GLN A 77 -0.52 -6.27 1.97
CA GLN A 77 0.76 -6.88 1.65
C GLN A 77 1.63 -7.09 2.89
N TYR A 78 1.61 -6.14 3.81
CA TYR A 78 2.33 -6.29 5.08
C TYR A 78 1.86 -7.53 5.85
N GLU A 79 0.55 -7.71 6.03
CA GLU A 79 0.02 -8.85 6.78
C GLU A 79 0.29 -10.17 6.07
N LEU A 80 0.17 -10.20 4.73
CA LEU A 80 0.48 -11.39 3.95
C LEU A 80 1.97 -11.76 4.03
N LEU A 81 2.88 -10.78 3.95
CA LEU A 81 4.32 -11.00 4.08
C LEU A 81 4.73 -11.34 5.52
N ARG A 82 4.07 -10.77 6.52
CA ARG A 82 4.27 -11.13 7.93
C ARG A 82 3.93 -12.61 8.18
N GLN A 83 2.80 -13.08 7.62
CA GLN A 83 2.46 -14.50 7.69
C GLN A 83 3.49 -15.37 6.97
N PHE A 84 3.93 -14.96 5.78
CA PHE A 84 4.96 -15.68 5.02
C PHE A 84 6.30 -15.76 5.77
N ALA A 85 6.76 -14.65 6.37
CA ALA A 85 7.98 -14.64 7.17
C ALA A 85 7.85 -15.50 8.44
N ASN A 86 6.68 -15.48 9.10
CA ASN A 86 6.38 -16.33 10.25
C ASN A 86 6.40 -17.81 9.88
N ASP A 87 5.82 -18.21 8.74
CA ASP A 87 5.84 -19.60 8.25
C ASP A 87 7.28 -20.10 7.99
N LEU A 88 8.18 -19.18 7.67
CA LEU A 88 9.61 -19.46 7.48
C LEU A 88 10.42 -19.33 8.79
N ASN A 89 9.80 -18.92 9.89
CA ASN A 89 10.41 -18.63 11.18
C ASN A 89 11.57 -17.61 11.09
N ILE A 90 11.37 -16.54 10.29
CA ILE A 90 12.31 -15.43 10.10
C ILE A 90 11.64 -14.09 10.33
N ARG A 91 12.44 -13.03 10.56
CA ARG A 91 11.92 -11.67 10.70
C ARG A 91 11.56 -11.05 9.36
N LEU A 92 10.54 -10.22 9.33
CA LEU A 92 10.19 -9.38 8.20
C LEU A 92 10.85 -8.00 8.38
N GLU A 93 11.64 -7.58 7.39
CA GLU A 93 12.24 -6.25 7.31
C GLU A 93 11.65 -5.56 6.06
N ILE A 94 10.96 -4.41 6.25
CA ILE A 94 10.33 -3.66 5.14
C ILE A 94 10.99 -2.30 5.00
N GLU A 95 11.38 -1.98 3.77
CA GLU A 95 11.89 -0.68 3.36
C GLU A 95 10.94 -0.02 2.37
N GLN A 96 10.74 1.30 2.51
CA GLN A 96 9.92 2.08 1.60
C GLN A 96 10.73 2.57 0.40
N ALA A 97 10.22 2.29 -0.80
CA ALA A 97 10.73 2.85 -2.05
C ALA A 97 9.88 4.04 -2.54
N PRO A 98 10.46 5.00 -3.25
CA PRO A 98 9.71 6.13 -3.80
C PRO A 98 8.81 5.74 -4.99
N ASN A 99 9.18 4.75 -5.78
CA ASN A 99 8.47 4.29 -6.99
C ASN A 99 8.83 2.85 -7.35
N ALA A 100 8.18 2.29 -8.38
CA ALA A 100 8.38 0.91 -8.82
C ALA A 100 9.79 0.67 -9.37
N GLU A 101 10.37 1.63 -10.05
CA GLU A 101 11.71 1.54 -10.62
C GLU A 101 12.79 1.42 -9.54
N ALA A 102 12.61 2.10 -8.41
CA ALA A 102 13.50 1.95 -7.25
C ALA A 102 13.40 0.56 -6.62
N VAL A 103 12.20 -0.02 -6.57
CA VAL A 103 11.99 -1.41 -6.11
C VAL A 103 12.72 -2.37 -7.05
N ILE A 104 12.53 -2.24 -8.36
CA ILE A 104 13.17 -3.08 -9.38
C ILE A 104 14.70 -3.00 -9.28
N ALA A 105 15.23 -1.77 -9.21
CA ALA A 105 16.68 -1.53 -9.11
C ALA A 105 17.30 -2.16 -7.84
N ALA A 106 16.61 -2.11 -6.70
CA ALA A 106 17.05 -2.72 -5.45
C ALA A 106 17.08 -4.26 -5.54
N LEU A 107 16.07 -4.86 -6.19
CA LEU A 107 16.04 -6.31 -6.44
C LEU A 107 17.15 -6.77 -7.36
N GLU A 108 17.40 -6.04 -8.45
CA GLU A 108 18.48 -6.33 -9.42
C GLU A 108 19.87 -6.27 -8.77
N LYS A 109 20.07 -5.32 -7.84
CA LYS A 109 21.32 -5.19 -7.09
C LYS A 109 21.45 -6.19 -5.93
N GLY A 110 20.37 -6.90 -5.56
CA GLY A 110 20.33 -7.81 -4.41
C GLY A 110 20.30 -7.08 -3.06
N GLU A 111 19.88 -5.81 -3.05
CA GLU A 111 19.68 -5.01 -1.83
C GLU A 111 18.44 -5.49 -1.07
N ALA A 112 17.43 -6.02 -1.78
CA ALA A 112 16.26 -6.67 -1.23
C ALA A 112 16.07 -8.08 -1.80
N ASP A 113 15.30 -8.92 -1.11
CA ASP A 113 14.99 -10.29 -1.50
C ASP A 113 13.65 -10.35 -2.27
N LEU A 114 12.67 -9.55 -1.85
CA LEU A 114 11.31 -9.50 -2.40
C LEU A 114 10.85 -8.04 -2.55
N GLY A 115 10.09 -7.77 -3.63
CA GLY A 115 9.57 -6.44 -3.93
C GLY A 115 8.04 -6.40 -4.05
N ILE A 116 7.47 -5.29 -3.61
CA ILE A 116 6.07 -4.93 -3.79
C ILE A 116 6.00 -3.72 -4.71
N THR A 117 5.88 -3.97 -6.00
CA THR A 117 5.88 -2.91 -7.02
C THR A 117 4.52 -2.27 -7.24
N GLY A 118 3.43 -2.97 -6.92
CA GLY A 118 2.07 -2.57 -7.30
C GLY A 118 1.76 -2.71 -8.80
N LEU A 119 2.71 -3.22 -9.60
CA LEU A 119 2.56 -3.41 -11.05
C LEU A 119 1.82 -4.71 -11.36
N ALA A 120 1.17 -4.74 -12.51
CA ALA A 120 0.64 -5.98 -13.06
C ALA A 120 1.77 -7.00 -13.32
N ASN A 121 1.49 -8.29 -13.13
CA ASN A 121 2.52 -9.34 -13.26
C ASN A 121 3.06 -9.52 -14.69
N ASN A 122 2.39 -8.95 -15.68
CA ASN A 122 2.82 -8.91 -17.09
C ASN A 122 3.43 -7.55 -17.48
N ASP A 123 3.71 -6.67 -16.52
CA ASP A 123 4.33 -5.37 -16.83
C ASP A 123 5.75 -5.56 -17.38
N PRO A 124 6.08 -4.95 -18.54
CA PRO A 124 7.38 -5.15 -19.19
C PRO A 124 8.57 -4.68 -18.34
N ARG A 125 8.35 -3.76 -17.39
CA ARG A 125 9.41 -3.31 -16.45
C ARG A 125 9.88 -4.41 -15.50
N LEU A 126 9.10 -5.47 -15.31
CA LEU A 126 9.44 -6.61 -14.44
C LEU A 126 10.34 -7.65 -15.17
N ALA A 127 10.73 -7.40 -16.42
CA ALA A 127 11.57 -8.31 -17.18
C ALA A 127 12.89 -8.60 -16.46
N GLY A 128 13.24 -9.88 -16.32
CA GLY A 128 14.46 -10.32 -15.63
C GLY A 128 14.30 -10.63 -14.15
N LEU A 129 13.18 -10.23 -13.51
CA LEU A 129 12.84 -10.62 -12.15
C LEU A 129 12.09 -11.96 -12.12
N GLU A 130 12.07 -12.60 -10.95
CA GLU A 130 11.22 -13.76 -10.72
C GLU A 130 9.83 -13.27 -10.21
N ILE A 131 8.76 -13.81 -10.78
CA ILE A 131 7.40 -13.38 -10.49
C ILE A 131 6.64 -14.51 -9.80
N SER A 132 6.07 -14.24 -8.61
CA SER A 132 5.27 -15.22 -7.87
C SER A 132 3.92 -15.51 -8.54
N LYS A 133 3.21 -16.52 -8.06
CA LYS A 133 1.78 -16.64 -8.28
C LYS A 133 1.08 -15.36 -7.84
N PRO A 134 -0.04 -14.98 -8.50
CA PRO A 134 -0.77 -13.79 -8.10
C PRO A 134 -1.43 -13.95 -6.71
N TYR A 135 -1.42 -12.86 -5.96
CA TYR A 135 -2.11 -12.75 -4.68
C TYR A 135 -3.39 -11.92 -4.77
N LEU A 136 -3.54 -11.10 -5.82
CA LEU A 136 -4.71 -10.22 -6.00
C LEU A 136 -5.01 -10.05 -7.49
N SER A 137 -6.30 -10.11 -7.84
CA SER A 137 -6.79 -9.65 -9.15
C SER A 137 -7.32 -8.22 -9.01
N THR A 138 -7.00 -7.38 -9.97
CA THR A 138 -7.40 -5.97 -10.02
C THR A 138 -7.86 -5.61 -11.43
N THR A 139 -8.69 -4.58 -11.56
CA THR A 139 -9.20 -4.11 -12.86
C THR A 139 -8.57 -2.78 -13.21
N GLN A 140 -7.93 -2.68 -14.36
CA GLN A 140 -7.45 -1.41 -14.90
C GLN A 140 -8.65 -0.54 -15.28
N GLN A 141 -8.61 0.70 -14.87
CA GLN A 141 -9.71 1.66 -15.02
C GLN A 141 -9.23 2.95 -15.68
N LEU A 142 -10.05 3.45 -16.59
CA LEU A 142 -9.89 4.79 -17.15
C LEU A 142 -10.61 5.77 -16.24
N ILE A 143 -9.86 6.67 -15.62
CA ILE A 143 -10.35 7.67 -14.66
C ILE A 143 -10.35 9.05 -15.33
N GLN A 144 -11.38 9.84 -15.05
CA GLN A 144 -11.58 11.19 -15.58
C GLN A 144 -11.95 12.18 -14.47
N ARG A 145 -11.79 13.46 -14.72
CA ARG A 145 -12.46 14.49 -13.93
C ARG A 145 -13.96 14.50 -14.26
N SER A 146 -14.80 14.65 -13.25
CA SER A 146 -16.26 14.71 -13.42
C SER A 146 -16.63 15.86 -14.37
N GLY A 147 -17.37 15.54 -15.43
CA GLY A 147 -17.76 16.51 -16.46
C GLY A 147 -16.90 16.49 -17.73
N THR A 148 -15.83 15.72 -17.80
CA THR A 148 -15.06 15.50 -19.05
C THR A 148 -15.97 14.88 -20.11
N ARG A 149 -16.05 15.52 -21.30
CA ARG A 149 -16.93 15.13 -22.41
C ARG A 149 -16.18 14.53 -23.59
N LEU A 150 -14.86 14.70 -23.66
CA LEU A 150 -14.04 14.17 -24.74
C LEU A 150 -14.15 12.65 -24.84
N SER A 151 -14.09 12.14 -26.07
CA SER A 151 -13.93 10.70 -26.31
C SER A 151 -12.51 10.28 -25.91
N PRO A 152 -12.32 9.10 -25.32
CA PRO A 152 -10.96 8.60 -25.05
C PRO A 152 -10.05 8.54 -26.29
N SER A 153 -10.61 8.35 -27.49
CA SER A 153 -9.86 8.33 -28.76
C SER A 153 -9.31 9.70 -29.19
N GLU A 154 -9.85 10.79 -28.65
CA GLU A 154 -9.46 12.17 -29.00
C GLU A 154 -8.78 12.89 -27.83
N ALA A 155 -8.49 12.16 -26.76
CA ALA A 155 -8.10 12.71 -25.48
C ALA A 155 -6.63 12.46 -25.16
N LYS A 156 -6.09 13.26 -24.24
CA LYS A 156 -4.80 13.01 -23.60
C LYS A 156 -4.99 12.00 -22.46
N ILE A 157 -4.29 10.87 -22.56
CA ILE A 157 -4.36 9.80 -21.58
C ILE A 157 -2.98 9.63 -20.93
N ALA A 158 -2.86 9.88 -19.63
CA ALA A 158 -1.61 9.65 -18.91
C ALA A 158 -1.50 8.20 -18.41
N VAL A 159 -0.32 7.67 -18.56
CA VAL A 159 0.10 6.35 -18.07
C VAL A 159 1.53 6.42 -17.52
N SER A 160 1.93 5.46 -16.71
CA SER A 160 3.35 5.34 -16.33
C SER A 160 4.19 4.91 -17.53
N GLN A 161 5.40 5.43 -17.65
CA GLN A 161 6.29 5.14 -18.76
C GLN A 161 6.65 3.65 -18.82
N ASN A 162 6.69 3.09 -20.03
CA ASN A 162 7.03 1.68 -20.30
C ASN A 162 6.18 0.67 -19.52
N SER A 163 4.94 1.02 -19.20
CA SER A 163 4.02 0.20 -18.40
C SER A 163 3.11 -0.67 -19.28
N ALA A 164 2.58 -1.74 -18.69
CA ALA A 164 1.53 -2.54 -19.33
C ALA A 164 0.29 -1.71 -19.68
N GLU A 165 0.02 -0.63 -18.94
CA GLU A 165 -1.04 0.31 -19.21
C GLU A 165 -0.79 1.13 -20.48
N ALA A 166 0.48 1.48 -20.77
CA ALA A 166 0.84 2.17 -22.01
C ALA A 166 0.55 1.28 -23.22
N ASP A 167 1.02 0.03 -23.21
CA ASP A 167 0.76 -0.95 -24.27
C ASP A 167 -0.74 -1.19 -24.45
N LEU A 168 -1.48 -1.26 -23.34
CA LEU A 168 -2.94 -1.45 -23.35
C LEU A 168 -3.67 -0.29 -24.04
N ILE A 169 -3.29 0.95 -23.73
CA ILE A 169 -3.95 2.12 -24.32
C ILE A 169 -3.58 2.27 -25.78
N GLU A 170 -2.35 2.04 -26.19
CA GLU A 170 -1.96 2.02 -27.59
C GLU A 170 -2.78 1.02 -28.43
N GLN A 171 -3.12 -0.14 -27.84
CA GLN A 171 -3.97 -1.14 -28.49
C GLN A 171 -5.45 -0.76 -28.53
N LEU A 172 -6.00 -0.21 -27.43
CA LEU A 172 -7.44 0.07 -27.29
C LEU A 172 -7.85 1.42 -27.85
N GLN A 173 -6.96 2.40 -27.89
CA GLN A 173 -7.18 3.78 -28.26
C GLN A 173 -6.01 4.31 -29.13
N PRO A 174 -5.79 3.76 -30.33
CA PRO A 174 -4.59 4.07 -31.14
C PRO A 174 -4.54 5.54 -31.59
N GLU A 175 -5.64 6.28 -31.55
CA GLU A 175 -5.71 7.68 -31.93
C GLU A 175 -5.56 8.64 -30.74
N ALA A 176 -5.52 8.11 -29.50
CA ALA A 176 -5.36 8.93 -28.30
C ALA A 176 -3.93 9.50 -28.19
N ASP A 177 -3.81 10.69 -27.63
CA ASP A 177 -2.52 11.29 -27.26
C ASP A 177 -2.04 10.66 -25.93
N VAL A 178 -1.18 9.64 -26.02
CA VAL A 178 -0.67 8.91 -24.87
C VAL A 178 0.50 9.65 -24.24
N VAL A 179 0.29 10.21 -23.06
CA VAL A 179 1.31 10.92 -22.26
C VAL A 179 1.97 9.94 -21.30
N GLN A 180 3.19 9.53 -21.58
CA GLN A 180 3.96 8.65 -20.70
C GLN A 180 4.72 9.45 -19.65
N LEU A 181 4.34 9.29 -18.37
CA LEU A 181 4.98 9.96 -17.23
C LEU A 181 6.07 9.08 -16.63
N ARG A 182 7.27 9.64 -16.52
CA ARG A 182 8.42 8.93 -15.97
C ARG A 182 8.32 8.79 -14.44
N TYR A 183 8.50 7.57 -13.93
CA TYR A 183 8.46 7.25 -12.49
C TYR A 183 7.17 7.64 -11.77
N ALA A 184 6.05 7.78 -12.51
CA ALA A 184 4.81 8.21 -11.95
C ALA A 184 4.23 7.22 -10.94
N THR A 185 3.91 7.73 -9.77
CA THR A 185 3.13 7.05 -8.73
C THR A 185 1.62 7.17 -9.02
N PRO A 186 0.76 6.33 -8.42
CA PRO A 186 -0.68 6.50 -8.51
C PRO A 186 -1.20 7.88 -8.11
N ASP A 187 -0.58 8.53 -7.12
CA ASP A 187 -0.94 9.88 -6.68
C ASP A 187 -0.60 10.94 -7.72
N GLU A 188 0.57 10.85 -8.35
CA GLU A 188 0.99 11.77 -9.43
C GLU A 188 0.09 11.62 -10.66
N LEU A 189 -0.20 10.39 -11.10
CA LEU A 189 -1.13 10.15 -12.21
C LEU A 189 -2.52 10.76 -11.94
N LEU A 190 -3.07 10.56 -10.74
CA LEU A 190 -4.37 11.12 -10.36
C LEU A 190 -4.33 12.64 -10.25
N GLU A 191 -3.21 13.24 -9.87
CA GLU A 191 -3.07 14.69 -9.79
C GLU A 191 -3.06 15.33 -11.19
N GLU A 192 -2.41 14.73 -12.18
CA GLU A 192 -2.41 15.22 -13.57
C GLU A 192 -3.84 15.37 -14.12
N VAL A 193 -4.69 14.35 -13.94
CA VAL A 193 -6.09 14.44 -14.38
C VAL A 193 -6.91 15.37 -13.48
N ASN A 194 -6.61 15.45 -12.20
CA ASN A 194 -7.29 16.34 -11.26
C ASN A 194 -7.05 17.82 -11.59
N GLN A 195 -5.83 18.17 -11.97
CA GLN A 195 -5.45 19.52 -12.41
C GLN A 195 -5.88 19.83 -13.85
N GLY A 196 -6.29 18.82 -14.63
CA GLY A 196 -6.71 18.96 -16.02
C GLY A 196 -5.54 19.10 -17.00
N GLN A 197 -4.35 18.65 -16.64
CA GLN A 197 -3.19 18.56 -17.53
C GLN A 197 -3.39 17.46 -18.58
N VAL A 198 -4.14 16.42 -18.20
CA VAL A 198 -4.61 15.34 -19.07
C VAL A 198 -6.11 15.11 -18.86
N ASP A 199 -6.76 14.45 -19.80
CA ASP A 199 -8.20 14.18 -19.76
C ASP A 199 -8.52 12.91 -18.97
N TYR A 200 -7.64 11.92 -19.11
CA TYR A 200 -7.78 10.60 -18.50
C TYR A 200 -6.45 10.09 -17.93
N VAL A 201 -6.58 9.17 -17.00
CA VAL A 201 -5.46 8.37 -16.47
C VAL A 201 -5.87 6.91 -16.36
N VAL A 202 -4.94 6.00 -16.58
CA VAL A 202 -5.14 4.56 -16.32
C VAL A 202 -4.56 4.21 -14.97
N ILE A 203 -5.38 3.60 -14.13
CA ILE A 203 -5.01 3.14 -12.78
C ILE A 203 -5.85 1.93 -12.39
N ASN A 204 -5.35 1.04 -11.55
CA ASN A 204 -6.13 -0.08 -11.08
C ASN A 204 -7.20 0.34 -10.06
N ASP A 205 -8.26 -0.44 -9.98
CA ASP A 205 -9.47 -0.18 -9.18
C ASP A 205 -9.17 -0.05 -7.68
N SER A 206 -8.28 -0.87 -7.14
CA SER A 206 -7.91 -0.85 -5.73
C SER A 206 -7.14 0.42 -5.35
N GLU A 207 -6.20 0.87 -6.21
CA GLU A 207 -5.47 2.12 -6.02
C GLU A 207 -6.39 3.34 -6.11
N PHE A 208 -7.30 3.36 -7.10
CA PHE A 208 -8.26 4.45 -7.22
C PHE A 208 -9.26 4.47 -6.06
N ALA A 209 -9.82 3.30 -5.69
CA ALA A 209 -10.77 3.21 -4.59
C ALA A 209 -10.18 3.73 -3.27
N ALA A 210 -8.94 3.37 -2.99
CA ALA A 210 -8.24 3.78 -1.78
C ALA A 210 -7.97 5.30 -1.72
N ARG A 211 -7.72 5.93 -2.87
CA ARG A 211 -7.46 7.37 -2.99
C ARG A 211 -8.71 8.21 -3.28
N ARG A 212 -9.85 7.56 -3.39
CA ARG A 212 -11.12 8.19 -3.77
C ARG A 212 -11.47 9.42 -2.93
N THR A 213 -11.17 9.37 -1.64
CA THR A 213 -11.41 10.49 -0.70
C THR A 213 -10.47 11.67 -0.94
N ALA A 214 -9.26 11.45 -1.41
CA ALA A 214 -8.30 12.50 -1.73
C ALA A 214 -8.62 13.18 -3.08
N PHE A 215 -9.34 12.49 -3.97
CA PHE A 215 -9.69 12.96 -5.32
C PHE A 215 -11.21 12.92 -5.56
N PRO A 216 -12.02 13.72 -4.84
CA PRO A 216 -13.49 13.64 -4.88
C PRO A 216 -14.10 14.07 -6.23
N GLN A 217 -13.34 14.79 -7.06
CA GLN A 217 -13.79 15.27 -8.39
C GLN A 217 -13.53 14.25 -9.49
N LEU A 218 -12.74 13.21 -9.22
CA LEU A 218 -12.45 12.18 -10.20
C LEU A 218 -13.53 11.10 -10.20
N SER A 219 -13.73 10.46 -11.33
CA SER A 219 -14.74 9.41 -11.51
C SER A 219 -14.27 8.37 -12.51
N LEU A 220 -14.77 7.15 -12.34
CA LEU A 220 -14.61 6.09 -13.32
C LEU A 220 -15.29 6.47 -14.64
N LYS A 221 -14.56 6.42 -15.75
CA LYS A 221 -15.09 6.49 -17.12
C LYS A 221 -15.44 5.11 -17.65
N LYS A 222 -14.47 4.20 -17.58
CA LYS A 222 -14.59 2.84 -18.15
C LYS A 222 -13.68 1.85 -17.43
N GLN A 223 -14.14 0.63 -17.23
CA GLN A 223 -13.29 -0.50 -16.91
C GLN A 223 -12.63 -1.01 -18.20
N LEU A 224 -11.33 -1.33 -18.14
CA LEU A 224 -10.56 -1.76 -19.31
C LEU A 224 -10.34 -3.27 -19.28
N THR A 225 -9.35 -3.74 -18.54
CA THR A 225 -8.99 -5.14 -18.45
C THR A 225 -8.68 -5.57 -17.01
N THR A 226 -8.75 -6.86 -16.75
CA THR A 226 -8.31 -7.43 -15.46
C THR A 226 -6.82 -7.73 -15.52
N SER A 227 -6.10 -7.31 -14.49
CA SER A 227 -4.68 -7.57 -14.26
C SER A 227 -4.50 -8.35 -12.96
N GLN A 228 -3.34 -8.94 -12.79
CA GLN A 228 -2.98 -9.69 -11.59
C GLN A 228 -1.74 -9.09 -10.95
N LEU A 229 -1.76 -8.92 -9.63
CA LEU A 229 -0.64 -8.47 -8.84
C LEU A 229 0.08 -9.67 -8.24
N SER A 230 1.40 -9.63 -8.31
CA SER A 230 2.30 -10.69 -7.83
C SER A 230 3.47 -10.08 -7.06
N TRP A 231 4.09 -10.84 -6.19
CA TRP A 231 5.36 -10.46 -5.62
C TRP A 231 6.46 -10.57 -6.66
N THR A 232 7.34 -9.61 -6.67
CA THR A 232 8.57 -9.63 -7.47
C THR A 232 9.72 -10.11 -6.60
N ILE A 233 10.56 -10.97 -7.13
CA ILE A 233 11.67 -11.56 -6.40
C ILE A 233 12.94 -11.28 -7.20
N ARG A 234 14.05 -11.06 -6.51
CA ARG A 234 15.34 -10.79 -7.13
C ARG A 234 15.69 -11.84 -8.21
N PRO A 235 16.47 -11.46 -9.24
CA PRO A 235 16.78 -12.34 -10.35
C PRO A 235 17.41 -13.66 -9.88
N ARG A 236 16.99 -14.77 -10.50
CA ARG A 236 17.54 -16.13 -10.28
C ARG A 236 17.30 -16.75 -8.91
N ASP A 237 16.55 -16.12 -8.01
CA ASP A 237 16.15 -16.71 -6.73
C ASP A 237 14.92 -17.64 -6.90
N LYS A 238 15.12 -18.72 -7.65
CA LYS A 238 14.08 -19.74 -7.89
C LYS A 238 13.59 -20.41 -6.60
N GLN A 239 14.34 -20.31 -5.53
CA GLN A 239 14.02 -21.01 -4.30
C GLN A 239 13.11 -20.17 -3.43
N LEU A 240 13.39 -18.87 -3.26
CA LEU A 240 12.44 -17.95 -2.63
C LEU A 240 11.11 -17.94 -3.41
N LEU A 241 11.18 -17.97 -4.76
CA LEU A 241 10.00 -18.11 -5.61
C LEU A 241 9.17 -19.37 -5.30
N ARG A 242 9.83 -20.53 -5.07
CA ARG A 242 9.11 -21.77 -4.71
C ARG A 242 8.44 -21.67 -3.35
N PHE A 243 9.09 -21.07 -2.35
CA PHE A 243 8.51 -20.84 -1.03
C PHE A 243 7.31 -19.89 -1.12
N ALA A 244 7.47 -18.74 -1.81
CA ALA A 244 6.40 -17.78 -2.03
C ALA A 244 5.20 -18.43 -2.72
N ASN A 245 5.43 -19.20 -3.79
CA ASN A 245 4.37 -19.88 -4.54
C ASN A 245 3.66 -20.97 -3.73
N ARG A 246 4.37 -21.70 -2.86
CA ARG A 246 3.78 -22.67 -1.94
C ARG A 246 2.87 -21.96 -0.94
N PHE A 247 3.37 -20.92 -0.29
CA PHE A 247 2.62 -20.11 0.67
C PHE A 247 1.34 -19.53 0.04
N LEU A 248 1.46 -18.86 -1.13
CA LEU A 248 0.31 -18.29 -1.83
C LEU A 248 -0.71 -19.35 -2.28
N THR A 249 -0.24 -20.56 -2.60
CA THR A 249 -1.16 -21.67 -2.91
C THR A 249 -1.92 -22.13 -1.67
N GLN A 250 -1.24 -22.28 -0.54
CA GLN A 250 -1.85 -22.70 0.73
C GLN A 250 -2.88 -21.68 1.23
N THR A 251 -2.48 -20.39 1.29
CA THR A 251 -3.37 -19.31 1.73
C THR A 251 -4.55 -19.07 0.79
N GLY A 252 -4.37 -19.38 -0.50
CA GLY A 252 -5.47 -19.38 -1.46
C GLY A 252 -6.45 -20.54 -1.24
N GLN A 253 -5.95 -21.76 -0.94
CA GLN A 253 -6.76 -22.96 -0.73
C GLN A 253 -7.54 -22.93 0.60
N ASP A 254 -6.92 -22.45 1.70
CA ASP A 254 -7.58 -22.34 3.00
C ASP A 254 -8.47 -21.10 3.12
N GLY A 255 -8.47 -20.24 2.10
CA GLY A 255 -9.27 -19.01 2.01
C GLY A 255 -8.76 -17.86 2.87
N SER A 256 -7.61 -17.95 3.51
CA SER A 256 -7.02 -16.86 4.32
C SER A 256 -6.66 -15.66 3.45
N LEU A 257 -6.09 -15.88 2.27
CA LEU A 257 -5.81 -14.83 1.30
C LEU A 257 -7.09 -14.08 0.88
N GLN A 258 -8.19 -14.80 0.62
CA GLN A 258 -9.47 -14.17 0.27
C GLN A 258 -10.06 -13.37 1.43
N ARG A 259 -9.98 -13.90 2.66
CA ARG A 259 -10.43 -13.16 3.86
C ARG A 259 -9.64 -11.87 4.07
N LEU A 260 -8.33 -11.94 3.94
CA LEU A 260 -7.44 -10.80 4.06
C LEU A 260 -7.73 -9.75 2.97
N SER A 261 -7.83 -10.20 1.71
CA SER A 261 -8.20 -9.35 0.58
C SER A 261 -9.54 -8.67 0.79
N ASN A 262 -10.57 -9.41 1.20
CA ASN A 262 -11.90 -8.86 1.49
C ASN A 262 -11.86 -7.83 2.63
N PHE A 263 -11.08 -8.08 3.67
CA PHE A 263 -10.95 -7.14 4.77
C PHE A 263 -10.40 -5.79 4.28
N TYR A 264 -9.36 -5.81 3.45
CA TYR A 264 -8.74 -4.59 2.93
C TYR A 264 -9.49 -3.95 1.75
N SER A 265 -10.14 -4.73 0.86
CA SER A 265 -10.84 -4.21 -0.32
C SER A 265 -12.27 -3.74 -0.04
N GLN A 266 -13.05 -4.47 0.76
CA GLN A 266 -14.46 -4.14 1.02
C GLN A 266 -14.65 -2.82 1.77
N GLY A 267 -13.64 -2.34 2.50
CA GLY A 267 -13.67 -1.03 3.15
C GLY A 267 -13.41 0.17 2.22
N ASN A 268 -12.98 -0.04 0.98
CA ASN A 268 -12.52 1.04 0.09
C ASN A 268 -13.62 1.67 -0.78
N THR A 269 -14.86 1.18 -0.71
CA THR A 269 -15.96 1.73 -1.54
C THR A 269 -16.76 2.80 -0.81
N PHE A 270 -16.20 4.02 -0.74
CA PHE A 270 -17.06 5.19 -0.54
C PHE A 270 -17.93 5.37 -1.79
N ASN A 271 -19.25 5.46 -1.62
CA ASN A 271 -20.05 6.03 -2.69
C ASN A 271 -19.70 7.52 -2.88
N ALA A 272 -20.02 8.09 -4.05
CA ALA A 272 -19.66 9.47 -4.37
C ALA A 272 -20.18 10.50 -3.34
N PHE A 273 -21.33 10.23 -2.71
CA PHE A 273 -21.91 11.09 -1.67
C PHE A 273 -21.09 11.01 -0.38
N GLY A 274 -20.72 9.82 0.07
CA GLY A 274 -19.89 9.62 1.26
C GLY A 274 -18.51 10.27 1.14
N VAL A 275 -17.88 10.19 -0.05
CA VAL A 275 -16.61 10.87 -0.35
C VAL A 275 -16.73 12.38 -0.15
N LYS A 276 -17.73 13.02 -0.79
CA LYS A 276 -17.94 14.47 -0.71
C LYS A 276 -18.24 14.92 0.72
N THR A 277 -19.05 14.15 1.45
CA THR A 277 -19.40 14.45 2.84
C THR A 277 -18.17 14.38 3.73
N PHE A 278 -17.39 13.31 3.63
CA PHE A 278 -16.17 13.14 4.42
C PHE A 278 -15.15 14.24 4.15
N GLN A 279 -14.93 14.60 2.88
CA GLN A 279 -14.04 15.69 2.50
C GLN A 279 -14.51 17.05 3.06
N LYS A 280 -15.81 17.32 2.99
CA LYS A 280 -16.38 18.52 3.61
C LYS A 280 -16.12 18.55 5.12
N ASP A 281 -16.32 17.42 5.80
CA ASP A 281 -16.13 17.32 7.25
C ASP A 281 -14.65 17.43 7.66
N ILE A 282 -13.71 16.90 6.83
CA ILE A 282 -12.26 17.11 7.02
C ILE A 282 -11.90 18.59 6.95
N GLN A 283 -12.51 19.34 6.04
CA GLN A 283 -12.21 20.78 5.87
C GLN A 283 -12.90 21.66 6.94
N GLN A 284 -14.11 21.30 7.36
CA GLN A 284 -14.95 22.16 8.19
C GLN A 284 -15.00 21.75 9.67
N ARG A 285 -15.00 20.46 9.98
CA ARG A 285 -15.18 19.94 11.34
C ARG A 285 -13.88 19.48 11.99
N LEU A 286 -13.03 18.71 11.26
CA LEU A 286 -11.80 18.17 11.82
C LEU A 286 -10.87 19.25 12.41
N PRO A 287 -10.65 20.42 11.77
CA PRO A 287 -9.77 21.46 12.31
C PRO A 287 -10.19 21.96 13.69
N LEU A 288 -11.50 21.92 14.01
CA LEU A 288 -12.03 22.36 15.31
C LEU A 288 -11.55 21.46 16.47
N TYR A 289 -11.22 20.20 16.19
CA TYR A 289 -10.90 19.19 17.21
C TYR A 289 -9.52 18.57 17.06
N GLN A 290 -8.80 18.85 15.97
CA GLN A 290 -7.52 18.23 15.65
C GLN A 290 -6.48 18.38 16.74
N ALA A 291 -6.37 19.59 17.32
CA ALA A 291 -5.44 19.85 18.43
C ALA A 291 -5.76 18.98 19.65
N GLN A 292 -7.06 18.75 19.93
CA GLN A 292 -7.49 17.91 21.04
C GLN A 292 -7.24 16.43 20.75
N PHE A 293 -7.48 15.96 19.53
CA PHE A 293 -7.13 14.59 19.11
C PHE A 293 -5.62 14.35 19.26
N LYS A 294 -4.77 15.25 18.76
CA LYS A 294 -3.31 15.17 18.91
C LYS A 294 -2.88 15.12 20.37
N LYS A 295 -3.45 15.99 21.20
CA LYS A 295 -3.13 16.03 22.64
C LYS A 295 -3.44 14.70 23.33
N GLN A 296 -4.64 14.14 23.11
CA GLN A 296 -5.04 12.90 23.78
C GLN A 296 -4.32 11.69 23.19
N ALA A 297 -4.08 11.66 21.90
CA ALA A 297 -3.31 10.60 21.24
C ALA A 297 -1.88 10.51 21.79
N ASN A 298 -1.19 11.65 21.94
CA ASN A 298 0.13 11.70 22.57
C ASN A 298 0.15 11.20 24.02
N THR A 299 -0.95 11.39 24.78
CA THR A 299 -1.04 10.90 26.16
C THR A 299 -1.06 9.37 26.25
N HIS A 300 -1.54 8.70 25.21
CA HIS A 300 -1.75 7.26 25.15
C HIS A 300 -0.86 6.56 24.14
N ASP A 301 0.14 7.24 23.60
CA ASP A 301 1.05 6.71 22.55
C ASP A 301 0.29 6.09 21.37
N MET A 302 -0.71 6.82 20.85
CA MET A 302 -1.51 6.39 19.70
C MET A 302 -1.51 7.42 18.58
N ASP A 303 -1.82 6.99 17.36
CA ASP A 303 -2.00 7.93 16.25
C ASP A 303 -3.29 8.74 16.42
N TRP A 304 -3.18 10.07 16.41
CA TRP A 304 -4.31 10.97 16.51
C TRP A 304 -5.35 10.77 15.41
N ARG A 305 -4.93 10.30 14.22
CA ARG A 305 -5.81 10.02 13.07
C ARG A 305 -6.70 8.80 13.33
N LEU A 306 -6.18 7.79 14.05
CA LEU A 306 -7.00 6.67 14.52
C LEU A 306 -8.08 7.16 15.48
N LEU A 307 -7.72 7.99 16.45
CA LEU A 307 -8.68 8.58 17.39
C LEU A 307 -9.71 9.45 16.68
N ALA A 308 -9.28 10.25 15.70
CA ALA A 308 -10.18 11.03 14.85
C ALA A 308 -11.11 10.15 14.00
N ALA A 309 -10.61 9.02 13.47
CA ALA A 309 -11.41 8.07 12.70
C ALA A 309 -12.48 7.38 13.57
N ILE A 310 -12.13 7.01 14.80
CA ILE A 310 -13.11 6.51 15.80
C ILE A 310 -14.21 7.56 16.00
N ALA A 311 -13.85 8.81 16.32
CA ALA A 311 -14.80 9.89 16.52
C ALA A 311 -15.68 10.16 15.29
N TYR A 312 -15.09 10.05 14.07
CA TYR A 312 -15.87 10.18 12.84
C TYR A 312 -16.86 9.05 12.64
N GLN A 313 -16.48 7.83 12.94
CA GLN A 313 -17.41 6.69 12.91
C GLN A 313 -18.54 6.85 13.94
N GLU A 314 -18.25 7.36 15.11
CA GLU A 314 -19.24 7.58 16.18
C GLU A 314 -20.26 8.67 15.81
N SER A 315 -19.81 9.86 15.44
CA SER A 315 -20.65 11.04 15.33
C SER A 315 -20.51 11.86 14.04
N LYS A 316 -19.61 11.49 13.13
CA LYS A 316 -19.16 12.35 12.02
C LYS A 316 -18.59 13.69 12.53
N TRP A 317 -17.91 13.65 13.68
CA TRP A 317 -17.41 14.80 14.44
C TRP A 317 -18.50 15.83 14.80
N ASP A 318 -19.74 15.38 15.03
CA ASP A 318 -20.82 16.21 15.53
C ASP A 318 -20.90 16.11 17.05
N VAL A 319 -20.64 17.22 17.74
CA VAL A 319 -20.67 17.28 19.21
C VAL A 319 -22.07 17.15 19.79
N ASN A 320 -23.10 17.42 18.97
CA ASN A 320 -24.52 17.34 19.34
C ASN A 320 -25.14 15.99 18.96
N ALA A 321 -24.36 15.05 18.46
CA ALA A 321 -24.86 13.73 18.07
C ALA A 321 -25.52 13.04 19.27
N VAL A 322 -26.71 12.48 19.03
CA VAL A 322 -27.50 11.72 20.00
C VAL A 322 -28.05 10.47 19.36
N SER A 323 -27.74 9.30 19.93
CA SER A 323 -28.31 8.04 19.47
C SER A 323 -29.72 7.80 20.02
N PRO A 324 -30.52 6.91 19.43
CA PRO A 324 -31.82 6.51 19.96
C PRO A 324 -31.76 5.93 21.38
N THR A 325 -30.59 5.46 21.81
CA THR A 325 -30.36 4.86 23.15
C THR A 325 -29.78 5.86 24.15
N GLY A 326 -29.69 7.16 23.78
CA GLY A 326 -29.23 8.22 24.71
C GLY A 326 -27.69 8.31 24.84
N VAL A 327 -26.93 7.71 23.93
CA VAL A 327 -25.49 7.93 23.81
C VAL A 327 -25.25 9.27 23.13
N THR A 328 -24.32 10.10 23.64
CA THR A 328 -24.16 11.47 23.14
C THR A 328 -22.71 11.90 23.01
N GLY A 329 -22.51 13.00 22.25
CA GLY A 329 -21.23 13.69 22.07
C GLY A 329 -20.35 13.12 20.98
N ILE A 330 -19.22 13.77 20.74
CA ILE A 330 -18.34 13.48 19.61
C ILE A 330 -17.78 12.03 19.60
N MET A 331 -17.63 11.42 20.79
CA MET A 331 -17.17 10.03 20.95
C MET A 331 -18.31 9.07 21.32
N MET A 332 -19.57 9.51 21.30
CA MET A 332 -20.77 8.71 21.56
C MET A 332 -20.65 7.83 22.79
N LEU A 333 -20.39 8.45 23.95
CA LEU A 333 -20.21 7.74 25.22
C LEU A 333 -21.54 7.47 25.93
N THR A 334 -21.67 6.28 26.50
CA THR A 334 -22.78 6.02 27.47
C THR A 334 -22.58 6.83 28.75
N LYS A 335 -23.64 7.01 29.53
CA LYS A 335 -23.55 7.69 30.83
C LYS A 335 -22.56 6.95 31.75
N ASN A 336 -22.66 5.64 31.83
CA ASN A 336 -21.79 4.82 32.66
C ASN A 336 -20.31 4.92 32.23
N THR A 337 -20.02 4.86 30.93
CA THR A 337 -18.65 5.01 30.42
C THR A 337 -18.09 6.39 30.77
N ALA A 338 -18.89 7.45 30.64
CA ALA A 338 -18.48 8.81 31.00
C ALA A 338 -18.14 8.95 32.48
N GLU A 339 -19.00 8.40 33.35
CA GLU A 339 -18.80 8.38 34.82
C GLU A 339 -17.54 7.58 35.18
N GLU A 340 -17.34 6.40 34.57
CA GLU A 340 -16.12 5.59 34.77
C GLU A 340 -14.84 6.31 34.32
N MET A 341 -14.92 7.13 33.27
CA MET A 341 -13.79 7.93 32.75
C MET A 341 -13.65 9.29 33.46
N GLY A 342 -14.49 9.59 34.46
CA GLY A 342 -14.39 10.78 35.30
C GLY A 342 -14.84 12.09 34.64
N ILE A 343 -15.66 12.03 33.59
CA ILE A 343 -16.18 13.23 32.93
C ILE A 343 -17.64 13.50 33.32
N THR A 344 -17.99 14.77 33.35
CA THR A 344 -19.33 15.23 33.76
C THR A 344 -20.21 15.66 32.59
N ASN A 345 -19.60 16.04 31.45
CA ASN A 345 -20.35 16.53 30.29
C ASN A 345 -19.86 15.84 29.01
N ARG A 346 -20.64 14.87 28.52
CA ARG A 346 -20.37 14.11 27.29
C ARG A 346 -20.47 14.97 26.01
N ASN A 347 -21.21 16.08 26.03
CA ASN A 347 -21.38 16.99 24.92
C ASN A 347 -20.26 18.04 24.83
N ASN A 348 -19.46 18.19 25.89
CA ASN A 348 -18.23 18.96 25.81
C ASN A 348 -17.18 18.18 24.99
N PRO A 349 -16.72 18.69 23.86
CA PRO A 349 -15.84 17.93 22.97
C PRO A 349 -14.50 17.56 23.61
N GLN A 350 -13.93 18.43 24.45
CA GLN A 350 -12.67 18.18 25.14
C GLN A 350 -12.81 17.02 26.13
N GLN A 351 -13.89 17.02 26.93
CA GLN A 351 -14.16 15.94 27.86
C GLN A 351 -14.51 14.63 27.15
N SER A 352 -15.32 14.71 26.09
CA SER A 352 -15.71 13.54 25.31
C SER A 352 -14.52 12.87 24.63
N ILE A 353 -13.60 13.64 24.01
CA ILE A 353 -12.38 13.11 23.38
C ILE A 353 -11.43 12.53 24.45
N LEU A 354 -11.25 13.21 25.59
CA LEU A 354 -10.48 12.69 26.72
C LEU A 354 -11.00 11.32 27.17
N ALA A 355 -12.29 11.22 27.45
CA ALA A 355 -12.88 9.98 27.94
C ALA A 355 -12.92 8.87 26.87
N GLY A 356 -13.19 9.22 25.61
CA GLY A 356 -13.18 8.27 24.51
C GLY A 356 -11.80 7.68 24.24
N SER A 357 -10.73 8.50 24.29
CA SER A 357 -9.35 8.02 24.14
C SER A 357 -8.93 7.12 25.31
N ALA A 358 -9.24 7.51 26.54
CA ALA A 358 -8.96 6.69 27.74
C ALA A 358 -9.73 5.37 27.71
N TYR A 359 -10.98 5.37 27.25
CA TYR A 359 -11.77 4.14 27.11
C TYR A 359 -11.21 3.23 26.03
N TYR A 360 -10.77 3.79 24.88
CA TYR A 360 -10.09 3.00 23.84
C TYR A 360 -8.78 2.41 24.34
N GLN A 361 -7.95 3.21 25.06
CA GLN A 361 -6.72 2.69 25.68
C GLN A 361 -7.01 1.54 26.64
N ARG A 362 -8.03 1.66 27.47
CA ARG A 362 -8.48 0.55 28.34
C ARG A 362 -8.83 -0.72 27.54
N MET A 363 -9.35 -0.60 26.32
CA MET A 363 -9.60 -1.77 25.46
C MET A 363 -8.30 -2.37 24.95
N ILE A 364 -7.34 -1.55 24.54
CA ILE A 364 -5.97 -1.99 24.16
C ILE A 364 -5.31 -2.75 25.32
N ASP A 365 -5.37 -2.20 26.54
CA ASP A 365 -4.75 -2.81 27.73
C ASP A 365 -5.35 -4.18 28.11
N LYS A 366 -6.60 -4.43 27.71
CA LYS A 366 -7.26 -5.72 27.94
C LYS A 366 -6.91 -6.78 26.90
N ILE A 367 -6.40 -6.39 25.72
CA ILE A 367 -5.94 -7.33 24.71
C ILE A 367 -4.57 -7.88 25.15
N PRO A 368 -4.38 -9.20 25.21
CA PRO A 368 -3.10 -9.80 25.62
C PRO A 368 -1.91 -9.29 24.81
N ASP A 369 -0.73 -9.23 25.43
CA ASP A 369 0.51 -8.76 24.79
C ASP A 369 1.01 -9.67 23.68
N THR A 370 0.54 -10.92 23.64
CA THR A 370 0.79 -11.85 22.53
C THR A 370 0.14 -11.42 21.23
N VAL A 371 -0.92 -10.58 21.29
CA VAL A 371 -1.58 -10.02 20.11
C VAL A 371 -0.78 -8.82 19.62
N HIS A 372 -0.13 -8.95 18.48
CA HIS A 372 0.67 -7.89 17.87
C HIS A 372 -0.17 -7.00 16.93
N GLU A 373 0.36 -5.81 16.61
CA GLU A 373 -0.24 -4.97 15.59
C GLU A 373 -0.19 -5.61 14.18
N PRO A 374 -1.18 -5.38 13.34
CA PRO A 374 -2.37 -4.53 13.54
C PRO A 374 -3.57 -5.26 14.20
N ASP A 375 -3.46 -6.56 14.50
CA ASP A 375 -4.55 -7.38 15.05
C ASP A 375 -5.05 -6.83 16.40
N ARG A 376 -4.12 -6.32 17.23
CA ARG A 376 -4.41 -5.68 18.53
C ARG A 376 -5.35 -4.49 18.37
N THR A 377 -5.04 -3.59 17.45
CA THR A 377 -5.89 -2.44 17.12
C THR A 377 -7.29 -2.86 16.66
N TRP A 378 -7.40 -3.86 15.77
CA TRP A 378 -8.71 -4.29 15.27
C TRP A 378 -9.56 -4.95 16.35
N MET A 379 -8.96 -5.74 17.21
CA MET A 379 -9.65 -6.35 18.38
C MET A 379 -10.09 -5.28 19.39
N ALA A 380 -9.26 -4.28 19.64
CA ALA A 380 -9.60 -3.18 20.56
C ALA A 380 -10.75 -2.31 20.02
N LEU A 381 -10.80 -2.05 18.71
CA LEU A 381 -11.93 -1.36 18.07
C LEU A 381 -13.23 -2.15 18.20
N ALA A 382 -13.19 -3.46 17.99
CA ALA A 382 -14.35 -4.31 18.22
C ALA A 382 -14.78 -4.28 19.70
N ALA A 383 -13.82 -4.32 20.62
CA ALA A 383 -14.07 -4.23 22.05
C ALA A 383 -14.64 -2.86 22.48
N TYR A 384 -14.18 -1.77 21.85
CA TYR A 384 -14.73 -0.41 22.06
C TYR A 384 -16.21 -0.36 21.70
N ASN A 385 -16.58 -0.92 20.55
CA ASN A 385 -17.95 -0.87 20.02
C ASN A 385 -18.93 -1.81 20.76
N MET A 386 -18.55 -3.06 21.01
CA MET A 386 -19.48 -4.07 21.54
C MET A 386 -19.13 -4.59 22.94
N GLY A 387 -18.03 -4.13 23.51
CA GLY A 387 -17.52 -4.55 24.82
C GLY A 387 -16.55 -5.73 24.73
N TYR A 388 -15.51 -5.69 25.55
CA TYR A 388 -14.39 -6.65 25.58
C TYR A 388 -14.82 -8.12 25.74
N ARG A 389 -15.88 -8.39 26.52
CA ARG A 389 -16.35 -9.78 26.76
C ARG A 389 -16.68 -10.53 25.48
N HIS A 390 -17.18 -9.85 24.46
CA HIS A 390 -17.49 -10.47 23.17
C HIS A 390 -16.22 -10.86 22.41
N VAL A 391 -15.22 -9.99 22.43
CA VAL A 391 -13.91 -10.28 21.83
C VAL A 391 -13.23 -11.45 22.53
N LEU A 392 -13.24 -11.46 23.87
CA LEU A 392 -12.70 -12.56 24.66
C LEU A 392 -13.36 -13.88 24.29
N LYS A 393 -14.71 -13.91 24.22
CA LYS A 393 -15.46 -15.11 23.83
C LYS A 393 -15.13 -15.57 22.38
N ALA A 394 -14.96 -14.62 21.48
CA ALA A 394 -14.57 -14.96 20.10
C ALA A 394 -13.14 -15.55 20.03
N ARG A 395 -12.20 -15.03 20.81
CA ARG A 395 -10.84 -15.59 20.94
C ARG A 395 -10.85 -17.00 21.55
N GLU A 396 -11.67 -17.25 22.56
CA GLU A 396 -11.87 -18.60 23.13
C GLU A 396 -12.45 -19.57 22.10
N LEU A 397 -13.38 -19.13 21.25
CA LEU A 397 -13.96 -19.94 20.19
C LEU A 397 -12.91 -20.22 19.08
N SER A 398 -12.09 -19.23 18.70
CA SER A 398 -10.96 -19.43 17.78
C SER A 398 -10.06 -20.57 18.27
N LEU A 399 -9.60 -20.47 19.51
CA LEU A 399 -8.72 -21.48 20.10
C LEU A 399 -9.36 -22.89 20.12
N LYS A 400 -10.65 -22.98 20.48
CA LYS A 400 -11.39 -24.25 20.51
C LYS A 400 -11.56 -24.91 19.15
N GLN A 401 -11.58 -24.11 18.08
CA GLN A 401 -11.73 -24.59 16.70
C GLN A 401 -10.41 -24.75 15.96
N GLY A 402 -9.26 -24.55 16.65
CA GLY A 402 -7.94 -24.69 16.07
C GLY A 402 -7.47 -23.50 15.25
N ASP A 403 -8.17 -22.37 15.37
CA ASP A 403 -7.79 -21.10 14.75
C ASP A 403 -6.89 -20.28 15.69
N ASP A 404 -6.19 -19.30 15.14
CA ASP A 404 -5.30 -18.43 15.91
C ASP A 404 -6.08 -17.35 16.67
N PRO A 405 -6.13 -17.41 18.03
CA PRO A 405 -6.88 -16.43 18.83
C PRO A 405 -6.22 -15.04 18.83
N ASP A 406 -5.00 -14.91 18.33
CA ASP A 406 -4.25 -13.65 18.28
C ASP A 406 -4.31 -12.98 16.90
N LYS A 407 -4.97 -13.61 15.90
CA LYS A 407 -5.24 -13.03 14.58
C LYS A 407 -6.66 -12.51 14.45
N TRP A 408 -6.79 -11.22 14.09
CA TRP A 408 -8.10 -10.59 13.90
C TRP A 408 -8.99 -11.32 12.90
N LEU A 409 -8.44 -11.76 11.76
CA LEU A 409 -9.23 -12.42 10.73
C LEU A 409 -9.85 -13.74 11.22
N ASP A 410 -9.19 -14.45 12.10
CA ASP A 410 -9.69 -15.68 12.70
C ASP A 410 -10.72 -15.35 13.80
N VAL A 411 -10.39 -14.46 14.71
CA VAL A 411 -11.29 -13.99 15.78
C VAL A 411 -12.57 -13.36 15.19
N SER A 412 -12.48 -12.61 14.12
CA SER A 412 -13.62 -11.97 13.45
C SER A 412 -14.64 -12.96 12.90
N ARG A 413 -14.20 -14.16 12.44
CA ARG A 413 -15.11 -15.25 12.02
C ARG A 413 -15.98 -15.73 13.17
N HIS A 414 -15.38 -15.93 14.33
CA HIS A 414 -16.07 -16.40 15.53
C HIS A 414 -16.89 -15.28 16.18
N LEU A 415 -16.40 -14.06 16.10
CA LEU A 415 -17.16 -12.89 16.53
C LEU A 415 -18.48 -12.78 15.74
N ARG A 416 -18.47 -13.05 14.44
CA ARG A 416 -19.68 -13.03 13.57
C ARG A 416 -20.79 -13.96 14.05
N GLN A 417 -20.47 -15.02 14.77
CA GLN A 417 -21.44 -15.97 15.31
C GLN A 417 -22.16 -15.47 16.57
N LEU A 418 -21.68 -14.39 17.18
CA LEU A 418 -22.24 -13.82 18.39
C LEU A 418 -23.37 -12.82 18.07
N PRO A 419 -24.36 -12.66 18.97
CA PRO A 419 -25.42 -11.67 18.79
C PRO A 419 -24.86 -10.25 18.61
N ARG A 420 -25.41 -9.47 17.67
CA ARG A 420 -25.03 -8.08 17.35
C ARG A 420 -23.63 -7.91 16.78
N ALA A 421 -22.87 -8.97 16.56
CA ALA A 421 -21.48 -8.88 16.11
C ALA A 421 -21.31 -8.31 14.70
N GLY A 422 -22.29 -8.45 13.81
CA GLY A 422 -22.24 -7.88 12.48
C GLY A 422 -21.98 -6.37 12.48
N GLN A 423 -22.52 -5.64 13.47
CA GLN A 423 -22.31 -4.21 13.63
C GLN A 423 -20.84 -3.89 13.99
N ALA A 424 -20.24 -4.67 14.90
CA ALA A 424 -18.85 -4.46 15.32
C ALA A 424 -17.86 -4.74 14.17
N LEU A 425 -18.11 -5.75 13.34
CA LEU A 425 -17.26 -6.03 12.16
C LEU A 425 -17.31 -4.87 11.14
N VAL A 426 -18.51 -4.36 10.88
CA VAL A 426 -18.68 -3.16 10.03
C VAL A 426 -18.01 -1.95 10.68
N TYR A 427 -18.13 -1.77 11.99
CA TYR A 427 -17.49 -0.69 12.72
C TYR A 427 -15.98 -0.70 12.56
N VAL A 428 -15.31 -1.84 12.73
CA VAL A 428 -13.86 -1.96 12.56
C VAL A 428 -13.45 -1.61 11.12
N GLN A 429 -14.20 -2.09 10.12
CA GLN A 429 -13.92 -1.78 8.71
C GLN A 429 -14.10 -0.29 8.41
N GLU A 430 -15.14 0.36 8.94
CA GLU A 430 -15.40 1.78 8.73
C GLU A 430 -14.33 2.65 9.40
N VAL A 431 -13.95 2.37 10.66
CA VAL A 431 -12.89 3.09 11.35
C VAL A 431 -11.57 2.94 10.59
N ARG A 432 -11.19 1.71 10.17
CA ARG A 432 -10.01 1.48 9.35
C ARG A 432 -10.03 2.34 8.09
N ARG A 433 -11.17 2.36 7.37
CA ARG A 433 -11.33 3.13 6.13
C ARG A 433 -11.13 4.63 6.33
N TYR A 434 -11.73 5.23 7.38
CA TYR A 434 -11.54 6.64 7.69
C TYR A 434 -10.10 6.93 8.09
N TYR A 435 -9.50 6.03 8.82
CA TYR A 435 -8.12 6.15 9.26
C TYR A 435 -7.14 6.10 8.07
N ASP A 436 -7.31 5.14 7.14
CA ASP A 436 -6.51 5.05 5.91
C ASP A 436 -6.64 6.33 5.07
N ALA A 437 -7.86 6.86 4.96
CA ALA A 437 -8.11 8.10 4.23
C ALA A 437 -7.43 9.33 4.85
N LEU A 438 -7.40 9.43 6.19
CA LEU A 438 -6.71 10.52 6.89
C LEU A 438 -5.19 10.42 6.74
N LEU A 439 -4.62 9.20 6.76
CA LEU A 439 -3.20 8.97 6.50
C LEU A 439 -2.79 9.41 5.10
N LEU A 440 -3.56 9.02 4.08
CA LEU A 440 -3.30 9.38 2.69
C LEU A 440 -3.39 10.89 2.46
N GLN A 441 -4.32 11.55 3.11
CA GLN A 441 -4.45 13.00 3.00
C GLN A 441 -3.25 13.74 3.59
N ASP A 442 -2.73 13.30 4.73
CA ASP A 442 -1.51 13.85 5.32
C ASP A 442 -0.30 13.64 4.41
N SER A 443 -0.13 12.44 3.88
CA SER A 443 0.96 12.11 2.95
C SER A 443 0.92 12.99 1.70
N ARG A 444 -0.26 13.18 1.11
CA ARG A 444 -0.47 14.07 -0.04
C ARG A 444 -0.15 15.53 0.28
N SER A 445 -0.58 16.02 1.45
CA SER A 445 -0.30 17.40 1.88
C SER A 445 1.20 17.66 2.02
N HIS A 446 1.95 16.70 2.58
CA HIS A 446 3.41 16.78 2.67
C HIS A 446 4.09 16.74 1.31
N TRP A 447 3.60 15.90 0.39
CA TRP A 447 4.12 15.82 -0.98
C TRP A 447 3.88 17.12 -1.75
N MET A 448 2.65 17.67 -1.73
CA MET A 448 2.32 18.96 -2.37
C MET A 448 3.19 20.09 -1.83
N ALA A 449 3.37 20.19 -0.51
CA ALA A 449 4.25 21.18 0.10
C ALA A 449 5.73 21.00 -0.31
N SER A 450 6.16 19.78 -0.62
CA SER A 450 7.52 19.51 -1.13
C SER A 450 7.71 19.97 -2.58
N LEU A 451 6.66 19.87 -3.41
CA LEU A 451 6.69 20.39 -4.78
C LEU A 451 6.72 21.91 -4.81
N GLU A 452 5.89 22.59 -4.00
CA GLU A 452 5.90 24.06 -3.90
C GLU A 452 7.29 24.59 -3.51
N LYS A 453 7.98 23.94 -2.56
CA LYS A 453 9.36 24.30 -2.18
C LYS A 453 10.37 24.10 -3.32
N LYS A 454 10.21 23.12 -4.20
CA LYS A 454 11.10 22.90 -5.35
C LYS A 454 10.95 24.00 -6.41
N TRP A 455 9.77 24.57 -6.57
CA TRP A 455 9.53 25.65 -7.55
C TRP A 455 10.03 27.03 -7.05
N VAL A 456 10.02 27.28 -5.74
CA VAL A 456 10.52 28.54 -5.14
C VAL A 456 12.05 28.61 -5.14
N VAL A 457 12.77 27.51 -5.29
CA VAL A 457 14.24 27.49 -5.34
C VAL A 457 14.78 27.58 -6.78
N ALA A 458 13.91 27.56 -7.79
CA ALA A 458 14.27 27.63 -9.21
C ALA A 458 14.12 29.03 -9.83
N GLU A 459 13.80 30.07 -9.04
CA GLU A 459 13.93 31.49 -9.37
C GLU A 459 15.27 32.07 -8.79
#